data_d6e9c8a3c82d98062b3a1348a19d23bd
#
_entry.id   d6e9c8a3c82d98062b3a1348a19d23bd
#
_cell.length_a   1.000
_cell.length_b   1.000
_cell.length_c   1.000
_cell.angle_alpha   90.00
_cell.angle_beta   90.00
_cell.angle_gamma   90.00
#
_symmetry.space_group_name_H-M   'P 1'
#
loop_
_entity.id
_entity.type
_entity.pdbx_description
1 polymer ?
#
loop_
_entity_poly.entity_id
_entity_poly.type
_entity_poly.pdbx_seq_one_letter_code
_entity_poly.pdbx_strand_id
1 'polypeptide(L)'
;MTTTANAAKTILARLGVAPAVWDGTLAVRSPIDGLAAGAVVEADQAAIEATLGRAGRAFDAWKRVPAPRRGELVRLLGEELRAAKDDLGMLVTLEAGKVVSEGLGEVQEMIDICEFAVGLSRQLYGLTMPSERPGHHMRETWQPLGPVAIVTAFNFPVAVWAWNAALALVCGDPVIWKPSEKTPLTALGVQAVFERAVARFGDAPEGLAQLLIGGRDTGEALARDPRVALVSATGSTRMGKIGRAHV
;
A
#
# COMPACT_ATOMS: atom_id res chain seq x y z
N MET A 1 27.05 -1.31 -21.06
CA MET A 1 26.43 -1.27 -19.70
C MET A 1 24.96 -0.93 -19.88
N THR A 2 24.09 -1.71 -19.27
CA THR A 2 22.64 -1.41 -19.27
C THR A 2 22.42 -0.17 -18.41
N THR A 3 21.76 0.86 -18.94
CA THR A 3 21.43 2.06 -18.14
C THR A 3 20.44 1.72 -17.04
N THR A 4 20.44 2.49 -15.94
CA THR A 4 19.45 2.35 -14.84
C THR A 4 18.02 2.36 -15.36
N ALA A 5 17.70 3.20 -16.34
CA ALA A 5 16.41 3.25 -17.02
C ALA A 5 16.04 1.92 -17.69
N ASN A 6 16.95 1.31 -18.44
CA ASN A 6 16.67 0.04 -19.12
C ASN A 6 16.50 -1.10 -18.12
N ALA A 7 17.31 -1.10 -17.05
CA ALA A 7 17.18 -2.09 -15.98
C ALA A 7 15.80 -1.96 -15.29
N ALA A 8 15.39 -0.75 -14.91
CA ALA A 8 14.09 -0.50 -14.29
C ALA A 8 12.92 -0.91 -15.20
N LYS A 9 12.95 -0.53 -16.49
CA LYS A 9 11.94 -0.94 -17.48
C LYS A 9 11.83 -2.45 -17.63
N THR A 10 12.97 -3.14 -17.70
CA THR A 10 12.99 -4.60 -17.82
C THR A 10 12.38 -5.28 -16.61
N ILE A 11 12.70 -4.79 -15.41
CA ILE A 11 12.14 -5.33 -14.16
C ILE A 11 10.63 -5.08 -14.09
N LEU A 12 10.18 -3.84 -14.35
CA LEU A 12 8.76 -3.50 -14.34
C LEU A 12 7.96 -4.35 -15.34
N ALA A 13 8.52 -4.60 -16.53
CA ALA A 13 7.89 -5.50 -17.50
C ALA A 13 7.76 -6.94 -16.99
N ARG A 14 8.79 -7.49 -16.32
CA ARG A 14 8.72 -8.82 -15.68
C ARG A 14 7.69 -8.88 -14.56
N LEU A 15 7.53 -7.79 -13.81
CA LEU A 15 6.51 -7.67 -12.77
C LEU A 15 5.09 -7.51 -13.33
N GLY A 16 4.93 -7.27 -14.63
CA GLY A 16 3.63 -7.15 -15.30
C GLY A 16 3.09 -5.72 -15.34
N VAL A 17 3.93 -4.71 -15.06
CA VAL A 17 3.51 -3.30 -15.11
C VAL A 17 3.34 -2.87 -16.57
N ALA A 18 2.16 -2.35 -16.92
CA ALA A 18 1.85 -1.91 -18.28
C ALA A 18 2.69 -0.67 -18.69
N PRO A 19 3.22 -0.61 -19.93
CA PRO A 19 4.05 0.52 -20.38
C PRO A 19 3.38 1.90 -20.24
N ALA A 20 2.06 1.98 -20.41
CA ALA A 20 1.33 3.25 -20.38
C ALA A 20 1.41 3.99 -19.02
N VAL A 21 1.69 3.29 -17.93
CA VAL A 21 1.76 3.92 -16.59
C VAL A 21 3.14 4.50 -16.27
N TRP A 22 4.16 4.19 -17.04
CA TRP A 22 5.50 4.75 -16.89
C TRP A 22 5.92 5.67 -18.05
N ASP A 23 4.99 6.11 -18.87
CA ASP A 23 5.18 7.06 -19.96
C ASP A 23 4.41 8.37 -19.67
N GLY A 24 4.67 8.92 -18.47
CA GLY A 24 4.01 10.11 -17.96
C GLY A 24 4.89 11.36 -17.98
N THR A 25 4.50 12.35 -17.19
CA THR A 25 5.18 13.65 -17.09
C THR A 25 6.04 13.81 -15.83
N LEU A 26 5.79 13.05 -14.78
CA LEU A 26 6.58 13.06 -13.57
C LEU A 26 7.88 12.26 -13.79
N ALA A 27 8.97 12.96 -14.00
CA ALA A 27 10.27 12.34 -14.22
C ALA A 27 10.82 11.70 -12.94
N VAL A 28 11.24 10.44 -13.04
CA VAL A 28 11.91 9.68 -11.98
C VAL A 28 13.41 9.64 -12.28
N ARG A 29 14.22 9.96 -11.27
CA ARG A 29 15.68 9.95 -11.40
C ARG A 29 16.30 8.94 -10.44
N SER A 30 17.26 8.17 -10.94
CA SER A 30 18.06 7.30 -10.09
C SER A 30 19.14 8.11 -9.36
N PRO A 31 19.33 7.95 -8.05
CA PRO A 31 20.44 8.56 -7.33
C PRO A 31 21.79 7.88 -7.63
N ILE A 32 21.80 6.74 -8.28
CA ILE A 32 23.02 5.98 -8.63
C ILE A 32 23.86 6.74 -9.66
N ASP A 33 23.20 7.27 -10.69
CA ASP A 33 23.86 7.94 -11.83
C ASP A 33 23.31 9.34 -12.12
N GLY A 34 22.26 9.76 -11.40
CA GLY A 34 21.59 11.04 -11.59
C GLY A 34 20.71 11.12 -12.85
N LEU A 35 20.65 10.03 -13.64
CA LEU A 35 19.94 10.00 -14.91
C LEU A 35 18.44 9.69 -14.70
N ALA A 36 17.64 9.97 -15.74
CA ALA A 36 16.23 9.58 -15.74
C ALA A 36 16.11 8.05 -15.77
N ALA A 37 15.43 7.49 -14.77
CA ALA A 37 15.10 6.07 -14.69
C ALA A 37 13.75 5.75 -15.36
N GLY A 38 12.88 6.76 -15.52
CA GLY A 38 11.57 6.65 -16.15
C GLY A 38 10.77 7.94 -15.98
N ALA A 39 9.51 7.89 -16.37
CA ALA A 39 8.52 8.92 -16.08
C ALA A 39 7.18 8.25 -15.82
N VAL A 40 6.37 8.81 -14.92
CA VAL A 40 5.09 8.22 -14.53
C VAL A 40 3.95 9.23 -14.65
N VAL A 41 2.73 8.72 -14.77
CA VAL A 41 1.53 9.57 -14.81
C VAL A 41 1.17 9.99 -13.39
N GLU A 42 1.00 11.30 -13.18
CA GLU A 42 0.47 11.83 -11.92
C GLU A 42 -1.05 11.75 -11.90
N ALA A 43 -1.60 11.47 -10.72
CA ALA A 43 -3.02 11.50 -10.49
C ALA A 43 -3.54 12.95 -10.50
N ASP A 44 -4.51 13.20 -11.34
CA ASP A 44 -5.30 14.44 -11.33
C ASP A 44 -6.46 14.36 -10.31
N GLN A 45 -7.21 15.46 -10.19
CA GLN A 45 -8.36 15.53 -9.27
C GLN A 45 -9.44 14.49 -9.60
N ALA A 46 -9.64 14.18 -10.88
CA ALA A 46 -10.61 13.17 -11.30
C ALA A 46 -10.18 11.76 -10.89
N ALA A 47 -8.88 11.45 -10.98
CA ALA A 47 -8.31 10.19 -10.53
C ALA A 47 -8.43 10.03 -9.01
N ILE A 48 -8.18 11.10 -8.24
CA ILE A 48 -8.35 11.10 -6.77
C ILE A 48 -9.82 10.80 -6.42
N GLU A 49 -10.77 11.51 -7.04
CA GLU A 49 -12.19 11.33 -6.79
C GLU A 49 -12.67 9.91 -7.13
N ALA A 50 -12.26 9.40 -8.29
CA ALA A 50 -12.57 8.03 -8.71
C ALA A 50 -12.00 6.98 -7.74
N THR A 51 -10.78 7.20 -7.25
CA THR A 51 -10.10 6.31 -6.29
C THR A 51 -10.84 6.26 -4.95
N LEU A 52 -11.22 7.42 -4.42
CA LEU A 52 -11.99 7.51 -3.18
C LEU A 52 -13.36 6.84 -3.31
N GLY A 53 -14.04 7.03 -4.45
CA GLY A 53 -15.31 6.37 -4.74
C GLY A 53 -15.19 4.84 -4.83
N ARG A 54 -14.13 4.32 -5.46
CA ARG A 54 -13.86 2.87 -5.48
C ARG A 54 -13.53 2.33 -4.10
N ALA A 55 -12.71 3.03 -3.31
CA ALA A 55 -12.37 2.62 -1.95
C ALA A 55 -13.62 2.51 -1.05
N GLY A 56 -14.56 3.44 -1.14
CA GLY A 56 -15.82 3.36 -0.41
C GLY A 56 -16.64 2.11 -0.77
N ARG A 57 -16.77 1.80 -2.07
CA ARG A 57 -17.45 0.58 -2.51
C ARG A 57 -16.70 -0.69 -2.08
N ALA A 58 -15.38 -0.69 -2.17
CA ALA A 58 -14.55 -1.79 -1.70
C ALA A 58 -14.75 -2.03 -0.20
N PHE A 59 -14.81 -0.97 0.60
CA PHE A 59 -15.06 -1.06 2.03
C PHE A 59 -16.41 -1.75 2.34
N ASP A 60 -17.48 -1.34 1.66
CA ASP A 60 -18.81 -1.91 1.89
C ASP A 60 -18.88 -3.42 1.59
N ALA A 61 -18.07 -3.91 0.65
CA ALA A 61 -17.94 -5.31 0.35
C ALA A 61 -16.96 -6.02 1.33
N TRP A 62 -15.76 -5.46 1.52
CA TRP A 62 -14.66 -6.10 2.23
C TRP A 62 -14.89 -6.24 3.73
N LYS A 63 -15.53 -5.27 4.38
CA LYS A 63 -15.88 -5.33 5.80
C LYS A 63 -16.78 -6.52 6.17
N ARG A 64 -17.49 -7.09 5.19
CA ARG A 64 -18.38 -8.26 5.37
C ARG A 64 -17.65 -9.59 5.18
N VAL A 65 -16.46 -9.58 4.60
CA VAL A 65 -15.66 -10.79 4.41
C VAL A 65 -15.09 -11.20 5.77
N PRO A 66 -15.21 -12.46 6.19
CA PRO A 66 -14.65 -12.93 7.46
C PRO A 66 -13.15 -12.67 7.57
N ALA A 67 -12.66 -12.25 8.75
CA ALA A 67 -11.26 -11.89 8.95
C ALA A 67 -10.27 -12.99 8.51
N PRO A 68 -10.46 -14.29 8.79
CA PRO A 68 -9.58 -15.34 8.29
C PRO A 68 -9.53 -15.44 6.75
N ARG A 69 -10.65 -15.12 6.06
CA ARG A 69 -10.67 -15.05 4.59
C ARG A 69 -9.91 -13.84 4.08
N ARG A 70 -10.01 -12.69 4.78
CA ARG A 70 -9.17 -11.53 4.47
C ARG A 70 -7.68 -11.83 4.66
N GLY A 71 -7.34 -12.59 5.72
CA GLY A 71 -5.99 -13.11 5.92
C GLY A 71 -5.47 -13.97 4.77
N GLU A 72 -6.35 -14.70 4.08
CA GLU A 72 -5.95 -15.49 2.90
C GLU A 72 -5.43 -14.62 1.75
N LEU A 73 -6.05 -13.45 1.48
CA LEU A 73 -5.51 -12.50 0.50
C LEU A 73 -4.11 -12.03 0.90
N VAL A 74 -3.90 -11.70 2.18
CA VAL A 74 -2.59 -11.24 2.66
C VAL A 74 -1.55 -12.37 2.61
N ARG A 75 -1.94 -13.62 2.83
CA ARG A 75 -1.09 -14.79 2.65
C ARG A 75 -0.64 -14.93 1.20
N LEU A 76 -1.57 -14.79 0.25
CA LEU A 76 -1.27 -14.81 -1.19
C LEU A 76 -0.35 -13.65 -1.58
N LEU A 77 -0.56 -12.46 -1.01
CA LEU A 77 0.34 -11.31 -1.20
C LEU A 77 1.75 -11.64 -0.74
N GLY A 78 1.92 -12.25 0.44
CA GLY A 78 3.22 -12.67 0.94
C GLY A 78 3.94 -13.66 0.02
N GLU A 79 3.19 -14.60 -0.61
CA GLU A 79 3.75 -15.52 -1.60
C GLU A 79 4.20 -14.81 -2.88
N GLU A 80 3.37 -13.89 -3.41
CA GLU A 80 3.72 -13.10 -4.59
C GLU A 80 4.93 -12.17 -4.34
N LEU A 81 5.01 -11.57 -3.15
CA LEU A 81 6.16 -10.77 -2.75
C LEU A 81 7.43 -11.62 -2.68
N ARG A 82 7.35 -12.85 -2.13
CA ARG A 82 8.47 -13.77 -2.06
C ARG A 82 8.95 -14.17 -3.46
N ALA A 83 8.04 -14.42 -4.39
CA ALA A 83 8.37 -14.73 -5.78
C ALA A 83 8.98 -13.53 -6.53
N ALA A 84 8.60 -12.30 -6.19
CA ALA A 84 9.06 -11.07 -6.80
C ALA A 84 10.23 -10.40 -6.06
N LYS A 85 10.79 -11.03 -5.02
CA LYS A 85 11.72 -10.39 -4.09
C LYS A 85 12.95 -9.79 -4.76
N ASP A 86 13.57 -10.51 -5.67
CA ASP A 86 14.78 -10.05 -6.34
C ASP A 86 14.50 -8.84 -7.26
N ASP A 87 13.40 -8.87 -8.00
CA ASP A 87 12.98 -7.80 -8.88
C ASP A 87 12.59 -6.53 -8.08
N LEU A 88 11.79 -6.67 -7.05
CA LEU A 88 11.42 -5.53 -6.20
C LEU A 88 12.62 -4.96 -5.44
N GLY A 89 13.48 -5.81 -4.88
CA GLY A 89 14.69 -5.37 -4.17
C GLY A 89 15.64 -4.59 -5.09
N MET A 90 15.78 -5.06 -6.34
CA MET A 90 16.57 -4.33 -7.33
C MET A 90 15.93 -3.00 -7.74
N LEU A 91 14.59 -2.90 -7.85
CA LEU A 91 13.91 -1.62 -8.07
C LEU A 91 14.16 -0.63 -6.93
N VAL A 92 14.11 -1.08 -5.68
CA VAL A 92 14.46 -0.26 -4.51
C VAL A 92 15.89 0.27 -4.64
N THR A 93 16.84 -0.58 -5.02
CA THR A 93 18.22 -0.16 -5.26
C THR A 93 18.32 0.89 -6.36
N LEU A 94 17.69 0.67 -7.50
CA LEU A 94 17.77 1.57 -8.65
C LEU A 94 17.12 2.93 -8.38
N GLU A 95 16.04 2.96 -7.62
CA GLU A 95 15.22 4.16 -7.42
C GLU A 95 15.55 4.92 -6.12
N ALA A 96 15.84 4.22 -5.03
CA ALA A 96 16.19 4.84 -3.74
C ALA A 96 17.70 4.90 -3.48
N GLY A 97 18.54 4.26 -4.28
CA GLY A 97 20.00 4.24 -4.13
C GLY A 97 20.51 3.38 -2.98
N LYS A 98 19.69 2.50 -2.44
CA LYS A 98 20.09 1.54 -1.41
C LYS A 98 21.00 0.45 -1.98
N VAL A 99 21.88 -0.11 -1.16
CA VAL A 99 22.62 -1.31 -1.55
C VAL A 99 21.65 -2.49 -1.75
N VAL A 100 22.00 -3.44 -2.61
CA VAL A 100 21.11 -4.54 -3.00
C VAL A 100 20.59 -5.32 -1.79
N SER A 101 21.44 -5.58 -0.80
CA SER A 101 21.05 -6.30 0.42
C SER A 101 19.98 -5.57 1.24
N GLU A 102 20.01 -4.24 1.28
CA GLU A 102 18.97 -3.43 1.93
C GLU A 102 17.67 -3.42 1.13
N GLY A 103 17.75 -3.34 -0.21
CA GLY A 103 16.58 -3.46 -1.07
C GLY A 103 15.88 -4.81 -0.90
N LEU A 104 16.63 -5.89 -0.87
CA LEU A 104 16.11 -7.24 -0.57
C LEU A 104 15.55 -7.35 0.85
N GLY A 105 16.21 -6.68 1.82
CA GLY A 105 15.75 -6.59 3.22
C GLY A 105 14.39 -5.92 3.35
N GLU A 106 14.16 -4.82 2.63
CA GLU A 106 12.85 -4.17 2.63
C GLU A 106 11.73 -5.09 2.11
N VAL A 107 11.99 -5.84 1.05
CA VAL A 107 10.99 -6.79 0.56
C VAL A 107 10.79 -7.96 1.54
N GLN A 108 11.86 -8.35 2.26
CA GLN A 108 11.70 -9.33 3.34
C GLN A 108 10.77 -8.82 4.44
N GLU A 109 10.90 -7.57 4.86
CA GLU A 109 10.00 -6.97 5.84
C GLU A 109 8.54 -6.95 5.37
N MET A 110 8.31 -6.74 4.06
CA MET A 110 6.95 -6.87 3.49
C MET A 110 6.39 -8.28 3.66
N ILE A 111 7.22 -9.29 3.44
CA ILE A 111 6.84 -10.71 3.59
C ILE A 111 6.53 -11.02 5.05
N ASP A 112 7.42 -10.60 5.95
CA ASP A 112 7.31 -10.88 7.39
C ASP A 112 6.03 -10.26 7.99
N ILE A 113 5.69 -9.02 7.62
CA ILE A 113 4.46 -8.40 8.09
C ILE A 113 3.19 -9.07 7.51
N CYS A 114 3.25 -9.59 6.29
CA CYS A 114 2.15 -10.39 5.76
C CYS A 114 1.93 -11.66 6.62
N GLU A 115 2.98 -12.37 7.00
CA GLU A 115 2.89 -13.55 7.86
C GLU A 115 2.30 -13.21 9.24
N PHE A 116 2.74 -12.10 9.83
CA PHE A 116 2.18 -11.58 11.09
C PHE A 116 0.70 -11.25 10.96
N ALA A 117 0.31 -10.51 9.91
CA ALA A 117 -1.07 -10.12 9.67
C ALA A 117 -2.00 -11.32 9.43
N VAL A 118 -1.51 -12.38 8.77
CA VAL A 118 -2.26 -13.64 8.62
C VAL A 118 -2.59 -14.22 9.99
N GLY A 119 -1.64 -14.26 10.91
CA GLY A 119 -1.86 -14.67 12.29
C GLY A 119 -2.92 -13.82 13.01
N LEU A 120 -2.81 -12.49 12.87
CA LEU A 120 -3.77 -11.54 13.44
C LEU A 120 -5.19 -11.71 12.91
N SER A 121 -5.37 -12.14 11.65
CA SER A 121 -6.70 -12.35 11.08
C SER A 121 -7.58 -13.32 11.88
N ARG A 122 -6.95 -14.18 12.70
CA ARG A 122 -7.64 -15.13 13.59
C ARG A 122 -7.67 -14.69 15.06
N GLN A 123 -7.10 -13.52 15.36
CA GLN A 123 -6.98 -12.97 16.72
C GLN A 123 -7.76 -11.66 16.89
N LEU A 124 -8.60 -11.28 15.91
CA LEU A 124 -9.47 -10.10 15.98
C LEU A 124 -10.73 -10.42 16.80
N TYR A 125 -10.53 -10.87 18.04
CA TYR A 125 -11.57 -11.10 19.02
C TYR A 125 -11.46 -10.06 20.14
N GLY A 126 -12.61 -9.76 20.79
CA GLY A 126 -12.66 -8.86 21.94
C GLY A 126 -12.88 -9.62 23.25
N LEU A 127 -12.87 -8.88 24.34
CA LEU A 127 -13.14 -9.39 25.67
C LEU A 127 -14.63 -9.67 25.87
N THR A 128 -14.93 -10.69 26.67
CA THR A 128 -16.26 -10.93 27.22
C THR A 128 -16.18 -10.66 28.72
N MET A 129 -17.06 -9.79 29.23
CA MET A 129 -17.01 -9.28 30.60
C MET A 129 -18.32 -9.51 31.31
N PRO A 130 -18.31 -9.80 32.65
CA PRO A 130 -19.51 -9.82 33.45
C PRO A 130 -20.10 -8.40 33.56
N SER A 131 -21.42 -8.31 33.71
CA SER A 131 -22.15 -7.06 33.99
C SER A 131 -22.61 -7.04 35.41
N GLU A 132 -22.63 -5.86 36.05
CA GLU A 132 -23.26 -5.63 37.35
C GLU A 132 -24.80 -5.62 37.25
N ARG A 133 -25.36 -5.55 36.04
CA ARG A 133 -26.81 -5.49 35.80
C ARG A 133 -27.36 -6.90 35.56
N PRO A 134 -28.45 -7.30 36.27
CA PRO A 134 -29.08 -8.58 36.02
C PRO A 134 -29.55 -8.75 34.57
N GLY A 135 -29.27 -9.90 33.96
CA GLY A 135 -29.67 -10.22 32.60
C GLY A 135 -28.86 -9.49 31.49
N HIS A 136 -27.77 -8.81 31.84
CA HIS A 136 -26.90 -8.13 30.89
C HIS A 136 -25.60 -8.89 30.68
N HIS A 137 -25.11 -8.82 29.42
CA HIS A 137 -23.86 -9.42 28.98
C HIS A 137 -23.05 -8.38 28.19
N MET A 138 -21.79 -8.20 28.54
CA MET A 138 -20.91 -7.23 27.88
C MET A 138 -19.83 -7.93 27.05
N ARG A 139 -19.57 -7.43 25.86
CA ARG A 139 -18.48 -7.89 24.98
C ARG A 139 -17.89 -6.76 24.18
N GLU A 140 -16.62 -6.86 23.88
CA GLU A 140 -15.95 -6.08 22.84
C GLU A 140 -16.09 -6.77 21.48
N THR A 141 -16.15 -5.98 20.43
CA THR A 141 -16.04 -6.42 19.04
C THR A 141 -15.22 -5.39 18.25
N TRP A 142 -14.21 -5.86 17.54
CA TRP A 142 -13.45 -5.02 16.62
C TRP A 142 -14.22 -4.86 15.32
N GLN A 143 -14.36 -3.61 14.85
CA GLN A 143 -15.06 -3.28 13.63
C GLN A 143 -14.09 -2.63 12.63
N PRO A 144 -14.19 -2.92 11.32
CA PRO A 144 -13.48 -2.18 10.29
C PRO A 144 -13.75 -0.67 10.36
N LEU A 145 -12.72 0.13 10.16
CA LEU A 145 -12.77 1.57 10.34
C LEU A 145 -13.26 2.30 9.08
N GLY A 146 -12.76 1.90 7.91
CA GLY A 146 -13.03 2.54 6.62
C GLY A 146 -11.78 2.64 5.74
N PRO A 147 -11.84 3.38 4.61
CA PRO A 147 -10.69 3.56 3.75
C PRO A 147 -9.50 4.18 4.47
N VAL A 148 -8.33 3.58 4.32
CA VAL A 148 -7.07 4.01 4.94
C VAL A 148 -6.16 4.63 3.87
N ALA A 149 -5.76 5.89 4.04
CA ALA A 149 -4.72 6.49 3.23
C ALA A 149 -3.34 6.17 3.82
N ILE A 150 -2.47 5.57 3.01
CA ILE A 150 -1.08 5.28 3.38
C ILE A 150 -0.18 6.24 2.63
N VAL A 151 0.57 7.09 3.34
CA VAL A 151 1.53 8.02 2.75
C VAL A 151 2.92 7.63 3.17
N THR A 152 3.79 7.31 2.20
CA THR A 152 5.14 6.82 2.47
C THR A 152 6.22 7.76 1.97
N ALA A 153 7.39 7.72 2.63
CA ALA A 153 8.57 8.48 2.26
C ALA A 153 9.50 7.64 1.35
N PHE A 154 10.44 8.32 0.68
CA PHE A 154 11.33 7.71 -0.31
C PHE A 154 12.37 6.75 0.28
N ASN A 155 12.72 6.89 1.56
CA ASN A 155 13.83 6.15 2.18
C ASN A 155 13.47 4.69 2.55
N PHE A 156 12.18 4.38 2.67
CA PHE A 156 11.63 3.03 2.79
C PHE A 156 10.44 2.90 1.83
N PRO A 157 10.71 2.81 0.53
CA PRO A 157 9.68 2.97 -0.50
C PRO A 157 8.62 1.89 -0.50
N VAL A 158 8.90 0.70 0.00
CA VAL A 158 7.97 -0.44 -0.08
C VAL A 158 7.60 -1.05 1.28
N ALA A 159 8.53 -1.19 2.22
CA ALA A 159 8.28 -1.83 3.51
C ALA A 159 7.17 -1.13 4.31
N VAL A 160 7.22 0.19 4.40
CA VAL A 160 6.25 0.99 5.15
C VAL A 160 4.82 0.84 4.60
N TRP A 161 4.66 0.71 3.27
CA TRP A 161 3.36 0.40 2.70
C TRP A 161 2.84 -0.94 3.23
N ALA A 162 3.65 -1.98 3.18
CA ALA A 162 3.23 -3.31 3.58
C ALA A 162 2.87 -3.40 5.07
N TRP A 163 3.64 -2.73 5.94
CA TRP A 163 3.34 -2.69 7.38
C TRP A 163 1.94 -2.16 7.67
N ASN A 164 1.50 -1.17 6.90
CA ASN A 164 0.18 -0.57 7.07
C ASN A 164 -0.90 -1.32 6.28
N ALA A 165 -0.62 -1.67 5.03
CA ALA A 165 -1.59 -2.31 4.14
C ALA A 165 -1.99 -3.71 4.61
N ALA A 166 -1.03 -4.55 5.03
CA ALA A 166 -1.33 -5.90 5.50
C ALA A 166 -2.26 -5.88 6.71
N LEU A 167 -2.03 -4.97 7.67
CA LEU A 167 -2.87 -4.80 8.84
C LEU A 167 -4.26 -4.26 8.49
N ALA A 168 -4.33 -3.20 7.67
CA ALA A 168 -5.60 -2.62 7.24
C ALA A 168 -6.47 -3.65 6.52
N LEU A 169 -5.88 -4.40 5.57
CA LEU A 169 -6.59 -5.41 4.79
C LEU A 169 -7.19 -6.52 5.66
N VAL A 170 -6.46 -7.04 6.66
CA VAL A 170 -7.01 -8.05 7.58
C VAL A 170 -8.04 -7.48 8.53
N CYS A 171 -7.94 -6.18 8.90
CA CYS A 171 -8.96 -5.48 9.69
C CYS A 171 -10.25 -5.24 8.89
N GLY A 172 -10.21 -5.29 7.56
CA GLY A 172 -11.38 -5.10 6.71
C GLY A 172 -11.44 -3.74 6.04
N ASP A 173 -10.31 -3.03 6.00
CA ASP A 173 -10.18 -1.67 5.51
C ASP A 173 -9.45 -1.67 4.15
N PRO A 174 -10.01 -1.06 3.10
CA PRO A 174 -9.30 -0.84 1.84
C PRO A 174 -8.24 0.24 2.01
N VAL A 175 -7.21 0.18 1.18
CA VAL A 175 -6.08 1.09 1.27
C VAL A 175 -5.91 1.92 0.01
N ILE A 176 -5.52 3.19 0.19
CA ILE A 176 -5.12 4.11 -0.88
C ILE A 176 -3.69 4.51 -0.59
N TRP A 177 -2.76 4.09 -1.43
CA TRP A 177 -1.35 4.37 -1.25
C TRP A 177 -0.89 5.58 -2.05
N LYS A 178 -0.36 6.57 -1.38
CA LYS A 178 0.38 7.68 -1.97
C LYS A 178 1.86 7.53 -1.63
N PRO A 179 2.68 6.96 -2.53
CA PRO A 179 4.13 6.86 -2.34
C PRO A 179 4.80 8.24 -2.43
N SER A 180 6.08 8.31 -2.07
CA SER A 180 6.89 9.48 -2.43
C SER A 180 6.95 9.65 -3.94
N GLU A 181 6.89 10.89 -4.40
CA GLU A 181 7.12 11.27 -5.80
C GLU A 181 8.52 10.92 -6.32
N LYS A 182 9.42 10.58 -5.41
CA LYS A 182 10.80 10.17 -5.74
C LYS A 182 10.95 8.67 -6.00
N THR A 183 9.98 7.86 -5.58
CA THR A 183 10.05 6.39 -5.67
C THR A 183 8.75 5.77 -6.19
N PRO A 184 8.19 6.25 -7.31
CA PRO A 184 6.96 5.71 -7.86
C PRO A 184 7.14 4.40 -8.63
N LEU A 185 8.31 4.09 -9.15
CA LEU A 185 8.52 2.86 -9.94
C LEU A 185 8.44 1.62 -9.06
N THR A 186 9.01 1.66 -7.86
CA THR A 186 8.86 0.57 -6.88
C THR A 186 7.41 0.39 -6.47
N ALA A 187 6.67 1.49 -6.33
CA ALA A 187 5.24 1.44 -6.00
C ALA A 187 4.41 0.79 -7.12
N LEU A 188 4.70 1.07 -8.37
CA LEU A 188 4.08 0.39 -9.52
C LEU A 188 4.37 -1.11 -9.50
N GLY A 189 5.62 -1.50 -9.21
CA GLY A 189 6.00 -2.91 -9.07
C GLY A 189 5.21 -3.62 -7.96
N VAL A 190 5.08 -2.99 -6.80
CA VAL A 190 4.31 -3.54 -5.67
C VAL A 190 2.82 -3.64 -6.02
N GLN A 191 2.25 -2.63 -6.69
CA GLN A 191 0.85 -2.68 -7.13
C GLN A 191 0.59 -3.86 -8.06
N ALA A 192 1.47 -4.10 -9.04
CA ALA A 192 1.35 -5.25 -9.94
C ALA A 192 1.44 -6.59 -9.19
N VAL A 193 2.30 -6.68 -8.17
CA VAL A 193 2.39 -7.85 -7.29
C VAL A 193 1.09 -8.06 -6.51
N PHE A 194 0.51 -6.99 -5.96
CA PHE A 194 -0.77 -7.04 -5.27
C PHE A 194 -1.90 -7.50 -6.19
N GLU A 195 -1.96 -7.01 -7.42
CA GLU A 195 -2.97 -7.41 -8.42
C GLU A 195 -2.89 -8.91 -8.76
N ARG A 196 -1.68 -9.50 -8.79
CA ARG A 196 -1.54 -10.96 -8.94
C ARG A 196 -2.11 -11.71 -7.73
N ALA A 197 -1.89 -11.23 -6.52
CA ALA A 197 -2.49 -11.82 -5.32
C ALA A 197 -4.03 -11.74 -5.36
N VAL A 198 -4.58 -10.62 -5.80
CA VAL A 198 -6.03 -10.43 -6.00
C VAL A 198 -6.57 -11.40 -7.05
N ALA A 199 -5.89 -11.56 -8.17
CA ALA A 199 -6.29 -12.51 -9.22
C ALA A 199 -6.32 -13.96 -8.71
N ARG A 200 -5.36 -14.34 -7.87
CA ARG A 200 -5.32 -15.66 -7.22
C ARG A 200 -6.40 -15.82 -6.14
N PHE A 201 -6.75 -14.77 -5.45
CA PHE A 201 -7.81 -14.76 -4.43
C PHE A 201 -9.20 -14.95 -5.05
N GLY A 202 -9.46 -14.35 -6.21
CA GLY A 202 -10.60 -14.60 -7.10
C GLY A 202 -11.81 -13.70 -6.87
N ASP A 203 -12.18 -13.39 -5.63
CA ASP A 203 -13.40 -12.65 -5.26
C ASP A 203 -13.16 -11.37 -4.45
N ALA A 204 -11.94 -10.81 -4.54
CA ALA A 204 -11.64 -9.52 -3.92
C ALA A 204 -12.40 -8.36 -4.62
N PRO A 205 -12.95 -7.40 -3.86
CA PRO A 205 -13.62 -6.26 -4.47
C PRO A 205 -12.63 -5.36 -5.22
N GLU A 206 -13.10 -4.77 -6.31
CA GLU A 206 -12.35 -3.73 -7.02
C GLU A 206 -12.07 -2.53 -6.11
N GLY A 207 -10.85 -1.98 -6.15
CA GLY A 207 -10.46 -0.81 -5.38
C GLY A 207 -10.02 -1.12 -3.94
N LEU A 208 -9.74 -2.38 -3.63
CA LEU A 208 -9.31 -2.81 -2.30
C LEU A 208 -7.92 -2.27 -1.91
N ALA A 209 -6.98 -2.21 -2.86
CA ALA A 209 -5.75 -1.46 -2.71
C ALA A 209 -5.47 -0.70 -3.99
N GLN A 210 -5.26 0.60 -3.86
CA GLN A 210 -5.12 1.51 -4.99
C GLN A 210 -3.89 2.39 -4.81
N LEU A 211 -3.23 2.68 -5.92
CA LEU A 211 -2.04 3.53 -6.00
C LEU A 211 -2.42 4.90 -6.58
N LEU A 212 -2.04 5.98 -5.88
CA LEU A 212 -2.12 7.36 -6.36
C LEU A 212 -0.71 7.97 -6.37
N ILE A 213 -0.13 8.10 -7.54
CA ILE A 213 1.16 8.77 -7.72
C ILE A 213 0.91 10.27 -7.83
N GLY A 214 1.61 11.06 -7.04
CA GLY A 214 1.51 12.51 -7.05
C GLY A 214 2.33 13.16 -5.97
N GLY A 215 2.38 14.48 -6.01
CA GLY A 215 3.13 15.33 -5.10
C GLY A 215 2.45 15.53 -3.74
N ARG A 216 2.79 16.67 -3.13
CA ARG A 216 2.23 17.09 -1.84
C ARG A 216 0.71 17.25 -1.88
N ASP A 217 0.20 17.89 -2.95
CA ASP A 217 -1.22 18.24 -3.05
C ASP A 217 -2.12 16.99 -3.08
N THR A 218 -1.66 15.92 -3.73
CA THR A 218 -2.33 14.62 -3.69
C THR A 218 -2.40 14.05 -2.27
N GLY A 219 -1.30 14.13 -1.51
CA GLY A 219 -1.28 13.70 -0.10
C GLY A 219 -2.19 14.54 0.80
N GLU A 220 -2.22 15.85 0.58
CA GLU A 220 -3.08 16.79 1.31
C GLU A 220 -4.56 16.57 0.99
N ALA A 221 -4.89 16.31 -0.28
CA ALA A 221 -6.26 15.98 -0.70
C ALA A 221 -6.76 14.72 0.01
N LEU A 222 -5.94 13.65 0.07
CA LEU A 222 -6.31 12.43 0.80
C LEU A 222 -6.48 12.69 2.31
N ALA A 223 -5.57 13.47 2.92
CA ALA A 223 -5.61 13.72 4.36
C ALA A 223 -6.81 14.58 4.80
N ARG A 224 -7.38 15.37 3.90
CA ARG A 224 -8.54 16.25 4.16
C ARG A 224 -9.89 15.65 3.79
N ASP A 225 -9.88 14.55 3.02
CA ASP A 225 -11.14 13.98 2.53
C ASP A 225 -11.85 13.19 3.64
N PRO A 226 -13.11 13.52 3.97
CA PRO A 226 -13.85 12.87 5.05
C PRO A 226 -14.18 11.39 4.77
N ARG A 227 -13.99 10.90 3.53
CA ARG A 227 -14.15 9.49 3.18
C ARG A 227 -12.95 8.64 3.60
N VAL A 228 -11.81 9.28 3.92
CA VAL A 228 -10.63 8.63 4.48
C VAL A 228 -10.78 8.55 5.98
N ALA A 229 -10.98 7.34 6.50
CA ALA A 229 -11.22 7.10 7.91
C ALA A 229 -9.93 7.16 8.76
N LEU A 230 -8.79 6.86 8.15
CA LEU A 230 -7.47 6.89 8.81
C LEU A 230 -6.39 7.30 7.81
N VAL A 231 -5.50 8.19 8.24
CA VAL A 231 -4.27 8.50 7.51
C VAL A 231 -3.08 7.90 8.26
N SER A 232 -2.44 6.90 7.67
CA SER A 232 -1.19 6.34 8.17
C SER A 232 -0.03 6.93 7.36
N ALA A 233 0.75 7.80 8.00
CA ALA A 233 1.72 8.61 7.29
C ALA A 233 3.11 8.50 7.92
N THR A 234 4.10 8.23 7.07
CA THR A 234 5.52 8.27 7.43
C THR A 234 6.21 9.34 6.61
N GLY A 235 6.79 10.32 7.28
CA GLY A 235 7.42 11.43 6.59
C GLY A 235 7.94 12.52 7.53
N SER A 236 8.07 13.76 7.01
CA SER A 236 8.61 14.91 7.75
C SER A 236 7.60 15.47 8.75
N THR A 237 8.11 16.20 9.76
CA THR A 237 7.27 16.98 10.69
C THR A 237 6.28 17.90 9.97
N ARG A 238 6.70 18.49 8.82
CA ARG A 238 5.83 19.34 8.01
C ARG A 238 4.63 18.57 7.45
N MET A 239 4.83 17.34 7.02
CA MET A 239 3.75 16.47 6.54
C MET A 239 2.81 16.06 7.68
N GLY A 240 3.35 15.70 8.85
CA GLY A 240 2.54 15.37 10.02
C GLY A 240 1.65 16.51 10.54
N LYS A 241 2.05 17.77 10.29
CA LYS A 241 1.23 18.94 10.65
C LYS A 241 -0.01 19.15 9.79
N ILE A 242 -0.07 18.55 8.59
CA ILE A 242 -1.24 18.65 7.69
C ILE A 242 -2.46 17.99 8.34
N GLY A 243 -2.29 16.81 8.95
CA GLY A 243 -3.38 16.11 9.64
C GLY A 243 -3.84 16.76 10.94
N ARG A 244 -2.99 17.58 11.59
CA ARG A 244 -3.36 18.30 12.83
C ARG A 244 -4.31 19.48 12.61
N ALA A 245 -4.49 19.93 11.38
CA ALA A 245 -5.37 21.06 11.08
C ALA A 245 -6.88 20.69 11.14
N HIS A 246 -7.21 19.44 11.45
CA HIS A 246 -8.59 18.92 11.42
C HIS A 246 -9.05 18.27 12.74
N VAL A 247 -8.31 18.52 13.85
CA VAL A 247 -8.72 18.09 15.20
C VAL A 247 -9.23 19.28 15.98
#